data_5acaee4845cd9bc905376fb4c7957f6d
#
_entry.id   5acaee4845cd9bc905376fb4c7957f6d
#
_cell.length_a   1.000
_cell.length_b   1.000
_cell.length_c   1.000
_cell.angle_alpha   90.00
_cell.angle_beta   90.00
_cell.angle_gamma   90.00
#
_symmetry.space_group_name_H-M   'P 1'
#
loop_
_entity.id
_entity.type
_entity.pdbx_description
1 polymer ?
#
loop_
_entity_poly.entity_id
_entity_poly.type
_entity_poly.pdbx_seq_one_letter_code
_entity_poly.pdbx_strand_id
1 'polypeptide(L)'
;MAYTITEKCNGCGACARLCPAGAISGEKKKLHAIDGSLCIECGACGRVCPQAALLDAQGAACVMIKRSEWLKPGVILENCMACVICVDACPVGCLAMSELPRKKGVDAYPYLKDAKACIGCGFCSRECPADALLMMKPAKVPKPAAAGEAA
;
A
#
# COMPACT_ATOMS: atom_id res chain seq x y z
N MET A 1 -7.34 -12.29 -10.97
CA MET A 1 -6.23 -12.82 -11.79
C MET A 1 -4.94 -12.15 -11.36
N ALA A 2 -3.86 -12.91 -11.27
CA ALA A 2 -2.58 -12.39 -10.74
C ALA A 2 -1.80 -11.56 -11.78
N TYR A 3 -0.88 -10.76 -11.31
CA TYR A 3 0.14 -10.11 -12.14
C TYR A 3 1.03 -11.15 -12.83
N THR A 4 1.58 -10.81 -13.99
CA THR A 4 2.46 -11.70 -14.76
C THR A 4 3.79 -11.02 -15.05
N ILE A 5 4.91 -11.77 -14.93
CA ILE A 5 6.24 -11.29 -15.30
C ILE A 5 6.57 -11.71 -16.72
N THR A 6 7.02 -10.78 -17.55
CA THR A 6 7.40 -11.00 -18.93
C THR A 6 8.91 -11.22 -19.07
N GLU A 7 9.34 -11.67 -20.27
CA GLU A 7 10.75 -11.89 -20.61
C GLU A 7 11.66 -10.64 -20.50
N LYS A 8 11.06 -9.46 -20.38
CA LYS A 8 11.81 -8.21 -20.10
C LYS A 8 12.46 -8.18 -18.71
N CYS A 9 12.11 -9.14 -17.85
CA CYS A 9 12.65 -9.24 -16.50
C CYS A 9 14.16 -9.55 -16.53
N ASN A 10 14.95 -8.71 -15.87
CA ASN A 10 16.39 -8.89 -15.73
C ASN A 10 16.81 -9.53 -14.38
N GLY A 11 15.85 -9.98 -13.58
CA GLY A 11 16.13 -10.63 -12.30
C GLY A 11 16.73 -9.73 -11.21
N CYS A 12 16.38 -8.43 -11.19
CA CYS A 12 16.89 -7.49 -10.17
C CYS A 12 16.33 -7.75 -8.76
N GLY A 13 15.23 -8.50 -8.63
CA GLY A 13 14.61 -8.88 -7.36
C GLY A 13 13.88 -7.76 -6.62
N ALA A 14 13.71 -6.58 -7.21
CA ALA A 14 13.02 -5.46 -6.56
C ALA A 14 11.57 -5.80 -6.20
N CYS A 15 10.84 -6.45 -7.12
CA CYS A 15 9.46 -6.89 -6.93
C CYS A 15 9.34 -7.97 -5.84
N ALA A 16 10.27 -8.93 -5.80
CA ALA A 16 10.25 -10.00 -4.80
C ALA A 16 10.46 -9.47 -3.38
N ARG A 17 11.40 -8.52 -3.20
CA ARG A 17 11.64 -7.88 -1.88
C ARG A 17 10.45 -7.04 -1.39
N LEU A 18 9.63 -6.56 -2.31
CA LEU A 18 8.52 -5.67 -1.99
C LEU A 18 7.19 -6.41 -1.82
N CYS A 19 7.07 -7.63 -2.31
CA CYS A 19 5.82 -8.37 -2.29
C CYS A 19 5.41 -8.75 -0.86
N PRO A 20 4.29 -8.19 -0.33
CA PRO A 20 3.88 -8.47 1.06
C PRO A 20 3.35 -9.90 1.23
N ALA A 21 2.89 -10.53 0.15
CA ALA A 21 2.38 -11.89 0.16
C ALA A 21 3.45 -12.96 -0.12
N GLY A 22 4.70 -12.55 -0.40
CA GLY A 22 5.75 -13.50 -0.78
C GLY A 22 5.47 -14.27 -2.07
N ALA A 23 4.60 -13.74 -2.93
CA ALA A 23 4.14 -14.43 -4.14
C ALA A 23 5.18 -14.46 -5.29
N ILE A 24 6.32 -13.79 -5.14
CA ILE A 24 7.32 -13.64 -6.21
C ILE A 24 8.59 -14.37 -5.82
N SER A 25 8.99 -15.30 -6.68
CA SER A 25 10.22 -16.09 -6.51
C SER A 25 11.10 -15.99 -7.75
N GLY A 26 12.39 -16.23 -7.58
CA GLY A 26 13.37 -16.24 -8.67
C GLY A 26 14.78 -16.01 -8.14
N GLU A 27 15.75 -16.38 -8.97
CA GLU A 27 17.17 -16.17 -8.67
C GLU A 27 17.65 -14.83 -9.25
N LYS A 28 18.66 -14.26 -8.61
CA LYS A 28 19.30 -13.02 -9.08
C LYS A 28 19.80 -13.18 -10.53
N LYS A 29 19.50 -12.20 -11.37
CA LYS A 29 19.79 -12.17 -12.81
C LYS A 29 19.05 -13.22 -13.64
N LYS A 30 18.01 -13.86 -13.10
CA LYS A 30 17.13 -14.78 -13.84
C LYS A 30 15.68 -14.26 -13.84
N LEU A 31 14.90 -14.75 -14.75
CA LEU A 31 13.48 -14.47 -14.81
C LEU A 31 12.80 -14.86 -13.49
N HIS A 32 12.06 -13.95 -12.89
CA HIS A 32 11.24 -14.22 -11.71
C HIS A 32 9.85 -14.73 -12.13
N ALA A 33 9.18 -15.42 -11.23
CA ALA A 33 7.81 -15.90 -11.42
C ALA A 33 6.90 -15.41 -10.29
N ILE A 34 5.62 -15.26 -10.60
CA ILE A 34 4.58 -14.91 -9.62
C ILE A 34 3.69 -16.14 -9.42
N ASP A 35 3.53 -16.54 -8.16
CA ASP A 35 2.54 -17.53 -7.77
C ASP A 35 1.17 -16.85 -7.68
N GLY A 36 0.29 -17.16 -8.62
CA GLY A 36 -1.04 -16.58 -8.70
C GLY A 36 -1.94 -16.93 -7.51
N SER A 37 -1.67 -18.04 -6.81
CA SER A 37 -2.44 -18.45 -5.63
C SER A 37 -2.12 -17.59 -4.39
N LEU A 38 -0.93 -17.02 -4.33
CA LEU A 38 -0.47 -16.15 -3.25
C LEU A 38 -0.64 -14.66 -3.56
N CYS A 39 -0.80 -14.31 -4.84
CA CYS A 39 -0.87 -12.93 -5.29
C CYS A 39 -2.16 -12.24 -4.82
N ILE A 40 -2.03 -11.18 -4.03
CA ILE A 40 -3.16 -10.36 -3.55
C ILE A 40 -3.49 -9.17 -4.46
N GLU A 41 -2.89 -9.08 -5.63
CA GLU A 41 -3.13 -8.04 -6.65
C GLU A 41 -2.91 -6.59 -6.15
N CYS A 42 -1.97 -6.40 -5.23
CA CYS A 42 -1.67 -5.07 -4.66
C CYS A 42 -0.99 -4.10 -5.64
N GLY A 43 -0.46 -4.58 -6.76
CA GLY A 43 0.17 -3.78 -7.81
C GLY A 43 1.55 -3.20 -7.48
N ALA A 44 2.11 -3.47 -6.32
CA ALA A 44 3.40 -2.93 -5.90
C ALA A 44 4.55 -3.37 -6.81
N CYS A 45 4.53 -4.61 -7.26
CA CYS A 45 5.54 -5.18 -8.17
C CYS A 45 5.59 -4.45 -9.52
N GLY A 46 4.43 -4.11 -10.09
CA GLY A 46 4.35 -3.33 -11.33
C GLY A 46 4.91 -1.92 -11.19
N ARG A 47 4.60 -1.24 -10.07
CA ARG A 47 5.08 0.12 -9.81
C ARG A 47 6.57 0.21 -9.52
N VAL A 48 7.20 -0.85 -9.03
CA VAL A 48 8.62 -0.83 -8.66
C VAL A 48 9.55 -1.33 -9.77
N CYS A 49 9.02 -1.98 -10.80
CA CYS A 49 9.82 -2.63 -11.84
C CYS A 49 10.45 -1.61 -12.80
N PRO A 50 11.80 -1.47 -12.83
CA PRO A 50 12.46 -0.52 -13.72
C PRO A 50 12.45 -0.96 -15.20
N GLN A 51 12.20 -2.25 -15.46
CA GLN A 51 12.17 -2.82 -16.81
C GLN A 51 10.76 -2.83 -17.43
N ALA A 52 9.74 -2.33 -16.72
CA ALA A 52 8.34 -2.47 -17.13
C ALA A 52 7.99 -3.92 -17.56
N ALA A 53 8.53 -4.87 -16.81
CA ALA A 53 8.46 -6.30 -17.14
C ALA A 53 7.20 -6.98 -16.58
N LEU A 54 6.25 -6.24 -16.02
CA LEU A 54 5.02 -6.80 -15.46
C LEU A 54 3.79 -6.38 -16.23
N LEU A 55 2.87 -7.32 -16.35
CA LEU A 55 1.50 -7.08 -16.80
C LEU A 55 0.56 -7.16 -15.58
N ASP A 56 -0.45 -6.32 -15.57
CA ASP A 56 -1.51 -6.39 -14.56
C ASP A 56 -2.48 -7.57 -14.81
N ALA A 57 -3.48 -7.70 -13.96
CA ALA A 57 -4.48 -8.76 -14.07
C ALA A 57 -5.31 -8.71 -15.38
N GLN A 58 -5.33 -7.57 -16.05
CA GLN A 58 -6.00 -7.35 -17.33
C GLN A 58 -5.06 -7.50 -18.53
N GLY A 59 -3.78 -7.77 -18.31
CA GLY A 59 -2.75 -7.91 -19.34
C GLY A 59 -2.14 -6.58 -19.82
N ALA A 60 -2.42 -5.47 -19.15
CA ALA A 60 -1.83 -4.19 -19.46
C ALA A 60 -0.42 -4.06 -18.86
N ALA A 61 0.50 -3.45 -19.62
CA ALA A 61 1.86 -3.25 -19.15
C ALA A 61 1.93 -2.24 -17.99
N CYS A 62 2.56 -2.65 -16.90
CA CYS A 62 2.79 -1.79 -15.76
C CYS A 62 3.95 -0.84 -16.03
N VAL A 63 3.82 0.41 -15.56
CA VAL A 63 4.85 1.44 -15.66
C VAL A 63 5.43 1.73 -14.28
N MET A 64 6.75 1.86 -14.21
CA MET A 64 7.42 2.24 -12.97
C MET A 64 6.98 3.64 -12.51
N ILE A 65 6.63 3.75 -11.24
CA ILE A 65 6.31 5.01 -10.57
C ILE A 65 7.32 5.20 -9.43
N LYS A 66 7.88 6.39 -9.31
CA LYS A 66 8.79 6.70 -8.20
C LYS A 66 8.08 6.51 -6.86
N ARG A 67 8.77 5.91 -5.87
CA ARG A 67 8.17 5.66 -4.54
C ARG A 67 7.65 6.93 -3.85
N SER A 68 8.28 8.07 -4.12
CA SER A 68 7.84 9.38 -3.64
C SER A 68 6.49 9.84 -4.21
N GLU A 69 6.05 9.23 -5.31
CA GLU A 69 4.79 9.56 -5.99
C GLU A 69 3.68 8.52 -5.71
N TRP A 70 3.99 7.45 -5.00
CA TRP A 70 2.99 6.44 -4.66
C TRP A 70 1.91 7.02 -3.77
N LEU A 71 0.67 6.75 -4.13
CA LEU A 71 -0.47 7.22 -3.36
C LEU A 71 -0.42 6.68 -1.92
N LYS A 72 -0.85 7.50 -0.99
CA LYS A 72 -0.91 7.18 0.44
C LYS A 72 -2.32 7.41 0.96
N PRO A 73 -2.77 6.65 1.98
CA PRO A 73 -4.08 6.88 2.56
C PRO A 73 -4.12 8.19 3.34
N GLY A 74 -5.12 9.00 3.07
CA GLY A 74 -5.52 10.14 3.89
C GLY A 74 -6.87 9.88 4.52
N VAL A 75 -7.06 10.30 5.76
CA VAL A 75 -8.27 10.02 6.53
C VAL A 75 -9.20 11.22 6.53
N ILE A 76 -10.46 11.01 6.15
CA ILE A 76 -11.55 11.97 6.33
C ILE A 76 -12.14 11.70 7.70
N LEU A 77 -11.76 12.52 8.63
CA LEU A 77 -12.04 12.29 10.05
C LEU A 77 -13.53 12.35 10.38
N GLU A 78 -14.30 13.16 9.65
CA GLU A 78 -15.74 13.30 9.82
C GLU A 78 -16.50 12.02 9.51
N ASN A 79 -16.00 11.21 8.57
CA ASN A 79 -16.62 9.96 8.15
C ASN A 79 -16.11 8.75 8.95
N CYS A 80 -14.99 8.87 9.64
CA CYS A 80 -14.35 7.75 10.31
C CYS A 80 -15.12 7.30 11.56
N MET A 81 -15.51 6.03 11.59
CA MET A 81 -16.19 5.40 12.73
C MET A 81 -15.28 4.58 13.64
N ALA A 82 -13.96 4.67 13.47
CA ALA A 82 -12.95 3.96 14.27
C ALA A 82 -13.09 2.41 14.27
N CYS A 83 -13.58 1.83 13.18
CA CYS A 83 -13.86 0.38 13.09
C CYS A 83 -12.61 -0.51 12.94
N VAL A 84 -11.41 0.05 12.80
CA VAL A 84 -10.10 -0.63 12.70
C VAL A 84 -9.90 -1.45 11.39
N ILE A 85 -10.90 -1.70 10.60
CA ILE A 85 -10.84 -2.54 9.38
C ILE A 85 -9.68 -2.15 8.45
N CYS A 86 -9.41 -0.85 8.28
CA CYS A 86 -8.33 -0.36 7.43
C CYS A 86 -6.93 -0.75 7.95
N VAL A 87 -6.76 -0.87 9.27
CA VAL A 87 -5.51 -1.31 9.89
C VAL A 87 -5.31 -2.80 9.63
N ASP A 88 -6.35 -3.61 9.81
CA ASP A 88 -6.32 -5.05 9.59
C ASP A 88 -6.16 -5.40 8.10
N ALA A 89 -6.77 -4.60 7.21
CA ALA A 89 -6.67 -4.79 5.77
C ALA A 89 -5.29 -4.42 5.18
N CYS A 90 -4.42 -3.79 5.95
CA CYS A 90 -3.12 -3.34 5.47
C CYS A 90 -2.10 -4.50 5.41
N PRO A 91 -1.70 -4.95 4.21
CA PRO A 91 -0.82 -6.12 4.07
C PRO A 91 0.61 -5.88 4.55
N VAL A 92 1.00 -4.63 4.77
CA VAL A 92 2.34 -4.26 5.27
C VAL A 92 2.30 -3.65 6.68
N GLY A 93 1.12 -3.56 7.30
CA GLY A 93 0.97 -3.08 8.67
C GLY A 93 1.44 -1.63 8.89
N CYS A 94 1.30 -0.76 7.89
CA CYS A 94 1.79 0.62 7.96
C CYS A 94 0.79 1.61 8.59
N LEU A 95 -0.42 1.15 8.93
CA LEU A 95 -1.45 1.92 9.61
C LEU A 95 -1.54 1.54 11.08
N ALA A 96 -1.87 2.50 11.93
CA ALA A 96 -2.14 2.30 13.35
C ALA A 96 -3.29 3.19 13.80
N MET A 97 -3.92 2.86 14.91
CA MET A 97 -4.92 3.73 15.55
C MET A 97 -4.25 4.74 16.46
N SER A 98 -4.72 5.97 16.46
CA SER A 98 -4.28 6.99 17.39
C SER A 98 -4.77 6.70 18.81
N GLU A 99 -4.02 7.11 19.82
CA GLU A 99 -4.39 7.00 21.23
C GLU A 99 -5.04 8.28 21.79
N LEU A 100 -5.11 9.33 20.98
CA LEU A 100 -5.61 10.64 21.42
C LEU A 100 -7.11 10.77 21.16
N PRO A 101 -7.91 11.16 22.15
CA PRO A 101 -9.32 11.45 21.97
C PRO A 101 -9.50 12.66 21.05
N ARG A 102 -10.41 12.53 20.08
CA ARG A 102 -10.83 13.66 19.25
C ARG A 102 -11.89 14.49 19.92
N LYS A 103 -11.87 15.78 19.65
CA LYS A 103 -12.82 16.78 20.22
C LYS A 103 -14.30 16.58 19.86
N LYS A 104 -14.68 15.54 19.09
CA LYS A 104 -16.06 15.28 18.65
C LYS A 104 -16.44 13.79 18.67
N GLY A 105 -16.24 13.11 19.80
CA GLY A 105 -16.89 11.81 20.05
C GLY A 105 -16.31 10.60 19.32
N VAL A 106 -15.21 10.71 18.60
CA VAL A 106 -14.45 9.58 18.09
C VAL A 106 -13.13 9.51 18.85
N ASP A 107 -12.98 8.50 19.69
CA ASP A 107 -11.87 8.38 20.62
C ASP A 107 -10.56 7.95 19.96
N ALA A 108 -10.61 7.43 18.72
CA ALA A 108 -9.44 7.02 17.95
C ALA A 108 -9.68 7.18 16.45
N TYR A 109 -8.61 7.30 15.68
CA TYR A 109 -8.65 7.33 14.22
C TYR A 109 -7.40 6.67 13.63
N PRO A 110 -7.48 6.06 12.44
CA PRO A 110 -6.32 5.48 11.80
C PRO A 110 -5.38 6.57 11.28
N TYR A 111 -4.08 6.32 11.38
CA TYR A 111 -3.06 7.18 10.80
C TYR A 111 -1.96 6.34 10.14
N LEU A 112 -1.24 6.94 9.22
CA LEU A 112 -0.12 6.31 8.54
C LEU A 112 1.12 6.34 9.45
N LYS A 113 1.34 5.26 10.18
CA LYS A 113 2.46 5.11 11.13
C LYS A 113 3.82 5.06 10.40
N ASP A 114 3.87 4.33 9.29
CA ASP A 114 5.07 4.20 8.48
C ASP A 114 4.77 4.45 7.00
N ALA A 115 5.00 5.69 6.57
CA ALA A 115 4.80 6.11 5.20
C ALA A 115 5.78 5.42 4.21
N LYS A 116 6.96 5.00 4.68
CA LYS A 116 7.95 4.31 3.84
C LYS A 116 7.55 2.86 3.56
N ALA A 117 6.94 2.19 4.53
CA ALA A 117 6.43 0.83 4.37
C ALA A 117 5.20 0.77 3.46
N CYS A 118 4.40 1.83 3.41
CA CYS A 118 3.18 1.86 2.60
C CYS A 118 3.48 1.65 1.11
N ILE A 119 2.92 0.59 0.54
CA ILE A 119 3.06 0.22 -0.87
C ILE A 119 2.01 0.85 -1.79
N GLY A 120 1.08 1.64 -1.27
CA GLY A 120 0.05 2.32 -2.06
C GLY A 120 -0.97 1.37 -2.71
N CYS A 121 -1.26 0.23 -2.10
CA CYS A 121 -2.16 -0.79 -2.67
C CYS A 121 -3.64 -0.38 -2.66
N GLY A 122 -4.05 0.53 -1.79
CA GLY A 122 -5.41 1.02 -1.70
C GLY A 122 -6.39 0.11 -0.95
N PHE A 123 -5.95 -1.01 -0.36
CA PHE A 123 -6.86 -1.93 0.36
C PHE A 123 -7.55 -1.23 1.53
N CYS A 124 -6.84 -0.42 2.30
CA CYS A 124 -7.42 0.34 3.41
C CYS A 124 -8.56 1.28 2.97
N SER A 125 -8.45 1.88 1.78
CA SER A 125 -9.51 2.72 1.20
C SER A 125 -10.69 1.87 0.71
N ARG A 126 -10.40 0.78 0.00
CA ARG A 126 -11.41 -0.10 -0.59
C ARG A 126 -12.25 -0.84 0.47
N GLU A 127 -11.61 -1.26 1.55
CA GLU A 127 -12.27 -2.00 2.64
C GLU A 127 -12.95 -1.08 3.67
N CYS A 128 -12.83 0.24 3.53
CA CYS A 128 -13.45 1.18 4.45
C CYS A 128 -14.96 1.29 4.22
N PRO A 129 -15.82 0.83 5.16
CA PRO A 129 -17.27 0.87 4.97
C PRO A 129 -17.87 2.28 5.04
N ALA A 130 -17.12 3.24 5.56
CA ALA A 130 -17.54 4.63 5.74
C ALA A 130 -16.93 5.58 4.70
N ASP A 131 -16.20 5.08 3.69
CA ASP A 131 -15.45 5.87 2.70
C ASP A 131 -14.58 6.97 3.35
N ALA A 132 -14.06 6.68 4.54
CA ALA A 132 -13.26 7.61 5.33
C ALA A 132 -11.79 7.66 4.94
N LEU A 133 -11.34 6.79 4.04
CA LEU A 133 -9.96 6.72 3.57
C LEU A 133 -9.88 6.96 2.07
N LEU A 134 -9.10 7.95 1.67
CA LEU A 134 -8.82 8.24 0.27
C LEU A 134 -7.35 8.06 -0.04
N MET A 135 -7.05 7.46 -1.19
CA MET A 135 -5.69 7.38 -1.70
C MET A 135 -5.32 8.71 -2.38
N MET A 136 -4.32 9.39 -1.88
CA MET A 136 -3.91 10.71 -2.36
C MET A 136 -2.39 10.83 -2.50
N LYS A 137 -1.94 11.83 -3.24
CA LYS A 137 -0.49 12.11 -3.38
C LYS A 137 0.13 12.43 -2.01
N PRO A 138 1.37 11.99 -1.74
CA PRO A 138 2.00 12.15 -0.42
C PRO A 138 2.02 13.57 0.12
N ALA A 139 2.14 14.58 -0.76
CA ALA A 139 2.12 15.99 -0.38
C ALA A 139 0.77 16.48 0.18
N LYS A 140 -0.31 15.71 -0.04
CA LYS A 140 -1.68 16.05 0.42
C LYS A 140 -2.13 15.23 1.62
N VAL A 141 -1.36 14.21 2.02
CA VAL A 141 -1.70 13.41 3.22
C VAL A 141 -1.50 14.27 4.46
N PRO A 142 -2.54 14.48 5.27
CA PRO A 142 -2.39 15.18 6.53
C PRO A 142 -1.35 14.46 7.40
N LYS A 143 -0.35 15.19 7.89
CA LYS A 143 0.55 14.63 8.89
C LYS A 143 -0.27 14.31 10.14
N PRO A 144 -0.03 13.16 10.81
CA PRO A 144 -0.62 12.92 12.12
C PRO A 144 -0.22 14.10 12.99
N ALA A 145 -1.17 14.65 13.72
CA ALA A 145 -0.86 15.59 14.79
C ALA A 145 0.21 14.89 15.64
N ALA A 146 1.37 15.51 15.78
CA ALA A 146 2.42 14.99 16.63
C ALA A 146 1.78 14.58 17.95
N ALA A 147 2.04 13.35 18.39
CA ALA A 147 1.67 12.92 19.73
C ALA A 147 2.12 14.04 20.65
N GLY A 148 1.13 14.73 21.23
CA GLY A 148 1.40 16.00 21.89
C GLY A 148 2.53 15.81 22.87
N GLU A 149 3.54 16.67 22.79
CA GLU A 149 4.29 17.00 23.97
C GLU A 149 3.24 17.36 25.02
N ALA A 150 3.03 16.43 25.95
CA ALA A 150 2.33 16.74 27.17
C ALA A 150 3.20 17.77 27.89
N ALA A 151 2.81 19.02 27.75
CA ALA A 151 3.26 20.04 28.65
C ALA A 151 2.51 19.88 29.96
#